data_f034d4ed0e147f4fa6ec441dfd67b650
#
_entry.id   f034d4ed0e147f4fa6ec441dfd67b650
#
_cell.length_a   1.000
_cell.length_b   1.000
_cell.length_c   1.000
_cell.angle_alpha   90.00
_cell.angle_beta   90.00
_cell.angle_gamma   90.00
#
_symmetry.space_group_name_H-M   'P 1'
#
loop_
_entity.id
_entity.type
_entity.pdbx_description
1 polymer ?
#
loop_
_entity_poly.entity_id
_entity_poly.type
_entity_poly.pdbx_seq_one_letter_code
_entity_poly.pdbx_strand_id
1 'polypeptide(L)'
;MEEERKIEELQRLIDTHENIVFFGGAGVSTESGIPDFRSVDGLYHQQFAYPPEVMLSHSFYESHPSEFFDFYRRKMVALDAKPNRAHRKLAELEASGSLVSVVTQNIDGLHQAAGSKRVWELHGSVHRNVCRGCGAVYDAAWVCSREHEDGRGVPVCPACGGPIKPDVVLYEEALDQDVLEGAVTDIARAD
;
A
#
# COMPACT_ATOMS: atom_id res chain seq x y z
N MET A 1 6.33 -13.22 -29.94
CA MET A 1 5.77 -12.41 -31.07
C MET A 1 4.80 -11.32 -30.59
N GLU A 2 3.59 -11.65 -30.04
CA GLU A 2 2.67 -10.58 -29.57
C GLU A 2 3.16 -9.89 -28.29
N GLU A 3 3.69 -10.63 -27.36
CA GLU A 3 4.27 -10.12 -26.11
C GLU A 3 5.53 -9.28 -26.37
N GLU A 4 6.41 -9.74 -27.21
CA GLU A 4 7.61 -9.00 -27.64
C GLU A 4 7.25 -7.65 -28.26
N ARG A 5 6.23 -7.61 -29.13
CA ARG A 5 5.74 -6.34 -29.72
C ARG A 5 5.21 -5.38 -28.68
N LYS A 6 4.52 -5.87 -27.63
CA LYS A 6 4.04 -5.02 -26.53
C LYS A 6 5.21 -4.47 -25.69
N ILE A 7 6.24 -5.26 -25.48
CA ILE A 7 7.46 -4.82 -24.79
C ILE A 7 8.20 -3.75 -25.61
N GLU A 8 8.36 -3.96 -26.92
CA GLU A 8 8.98 -2.99 -27.81
C GLU A 8 8.19 -1.67 -27.88
N GLU A 9 6.86 -1.75 -27.93
CA GLU A 9 5.98 -0.58 -27.91
C GLU A 9 6.12 0.19 -26.57
N LEU A 10 6.11 -0.52 -25.43
CA LEU A 10 6.31 0.10 -24.13
C LEU A 10 7.69 0.76 -24.03
N GLN A 11 8.74 0.08 -24.51
CA GLN A 11 10.09 0.64 -24.51
C GLN A 11 10.14 1.92 -25.35
N ARG A 12 9.52 1.91 -26.56
CA ARG A 12 9.44 3.08 -27.41
C ARG A 12 8.72 4.25 -26.73
N LEU A 13 7.62 3.99 -26.02
CA LEU A 13 6.93 5.02 -25.25
C LEU A 13 7.82 5.62 -24.18
N ILE A 14 8.52 4.77 -23.40
CA ILE A 14 9.44 5.23 -22.37
C ILE A 14 10.59 6.08 -22.98
N ASP A 15 11.12 5.67 -24.14
CA ASP A 15 12.24 6.35 -24.78
C ASP A 15 11.86 7.70 -25.44
N THR A 16 10.57 7.94 -25.68
CA THR A 16 10.08 9.11 -26.42
C THR A 16 9.30 10.12 -25.56
N HIS A 17 9.06 9.82 -24.29
CA HIS A 17 8.34 10.68 -23.34
C HIS A 17 9.24 11.06 -22.17
N GLU A 18 9.05 12.27 -21.63
CA GLU A 18 9.92 12.84 -20.58
C GLU A 18 9.20 13.05 -19.25
N ASN A 19 7.85 13.03 -19.26
CA ASN A 19 7.02 13.26 -18.07
C ASN A 19 6.13 12.06 -17.80
N ILE A 20 6.74 10.90 -17.54
CA ILE A 20 6.03 9.66 -17.30
C ILE A 20 5.50 9.62 -15.86
N VAL A 21 4.25 9.26 -15.68
CA VAL A 21 3.67 8.92 -14.38
C VAL A 21 3.25 7.45 -14.39
N PHE A 22 3.71 6.69 -13.43
CA PHE A 22 3.25 5.32 -13.25
C PHE A 22 2.05 5.29 -12.31
N PHE A 23 0.94 4.70 -12.75
CA PHE A 23 -0.23 4.43 -11.91
C PHE A 23 -0.42 2.92 -11.76
N GLY A 24 -0.35 2.42 -10.52
CA GLY A 24 -0.39 0.99 -10.27
C GLY A 24 -1.17 0.55 -9.03
N GLY A 25 -1.49 -0.74 -9.00
CA GLY A 25 -2.18 -1.41 -7.91
C GLY A 25 -1.52 -2.74 -7.56
N ALA A 26 -2.24 -3.61 -6.85
CA ALA A 26 -1.71 -4.83 -6.23
C ALA A 26 -0.99 -5.80 -7.20
N GLY A 27 -1.37 -5.79 -8.48
CA GLY A 27 -0.71 -6.60 -9.50
C GLY A 27 0.80 -6.34 -9.65
N VAL A 28 1.29 -5.13 -9.32
CA VAL A 28 2.73 -4.83 -9.37
C VAL A 28 3.53 -5.56 -8.29
N SER A 29 2.89 -5.93 -7.18
CA SER A 29 3.54 -6.57 -6.03
C SER A 29 3.42 -8.10 -6.00
N THR A 30 2.74 -8.73 -6.99
CA THR A 30 2.57 -10.19 -7.02
C THR A 30 3.90 -10.94 -7.14
N GLU A 31 4.84 -10.45 -7.94
CA GLU A 31 6.20 -11.00 -8.02
C GLU A 31 7.06 -10.74 -6.77
N SER A 32 6.56 -9.95 -5.83
CA SER A 32 7.14 -9.76 -4.50
C SER A 32 6.54 -10.69 -3.45
N GLY A 33 5.63 -11.59 -3.84
CA GLY A 33 4.97 -12.54 -2.97
C GLY A 33 3.74 -11.97 -2.25
N ILE A 34 3.28 -10.76 -2.61
CA ILE A 34 2.05 -10.18 -2.07
C ILE A 34 0.91 -10.50 -3.04
N PRO A 35 -0.09 -11.31 -2.66
CA PRO A 35 -1.21 -11.62 -3.52
C PRO A 35 -2.03 -10.36 -3.80
N ASP A 36 -2.57 -10.25 -5.00
CA ASP A 36 -3.56 -9.22 -5.30
C ASP A 36 -4.93 -9.56 -4.70
N PHE A 37 -5.92 -8.69 -4.91
CA PHE A 37 -7.26 -8.88 -4.33
C PHE A 37 -8.16 -9.77 -5.18
N ARG A 38 -8.03 -9.79 -6.50
CA ARG A 38 -9.05 -10.27 -7.45
C ARG A 38 -8.63 -11.46 -8.31
N SER A 39 -7.33 -11.77 -8.40
CA SER A 39 -6.88 -12.95 -9.15
C SER A 39 -7.37 -14.24 -8.52
N VAL A 40 -7.22 -15.36 -9.21
CA VAL A 40 -7.65 -16.68 -8.74
C VAL A 40 -7.10 -17.03 -7.36
N ASP A 41 -5.86 -16.59 -7.06
CA ASP A 41 -5.20 -16.77 -5.77
C ASP A 41 -5.32 -15.53 -4.87
N GLY A 42 -6.11 -14.54 -5.29
CA GLY A 42 -6.27 -13.25 -4.62
C GLY A 42 -7.04 -13.35 -3.31
N LEU A 43 -6.96 -12.27 -2.55
CA LEU A 43 -7.52 -12.21 -1.19
C LEU A 43 -9.03 -12.49 -1.18
N TYR A 44 -9.78 -12.03 -2.20
CA TYR A 44 -11.23 -12.20 -2.28
C TYR A 44 -11.68 -13.64 -2.56
N HIS A 45 -10.81 -14.51 -3.04
CA HIS A 45 -11.10 -15.92 -3.25
C HIS A 45 -10.75 -16.82 -2.05
N GLN A 46 -10.16 -16.25 -0.99
CA GLN A 46 -9.87 -16.98 0.25
C GLN A 46 -11.11 -17.03 1.16
N GLN A 47 -11.23 -18.10 1.96
CA GLN A 47 -12.33 -18.25 2.91
C GLN A 47 -12.00 -17.55 4.24
N PHE A 48 -12.84 -16.62 4.65
CA PHE A 48 -12.79 -15.91 5.91
C PHE A 48 -14.14 -15.96 6.62
N ALA A 49 -14.17 -15.60 7.91
CA ALA A 49 -15.42 -15.51 8.68
C ALA A 49 -16.37 -14.41 8.14
N TYR A 50 -15.80 -13.35 7.56
CA TYR A 50 -16.51 -12.26 6.90
C TYR A 50 -15.85 -11.96 5.55
N PRO A 51 -16.57 -11.37 4.58
CA PRO A 51 -15.96 -10.90 3.34
C PRO A 51 -14.80 -9.92 3.62
N PRO A 52 -13.70 -9.98 2.84
CA PRO A 52 -12.55 -9.09 3.04
C PRO A 52 -12.91 -7.59 3.04
N GLU A 53 -13.89 -7.17 2.23
CA GLU A 53 -14.37 -5.80 2.18
C GLU A 53 -15.01 -5.37 3.51
N VAL A 54 -15.69 -6.28 4.19
CA VAL A 54 -16.26 -6.03 5.52
C VAL A 54 -15.14 -5.96 6.54
N MET A 55 -14.20 -6.93 6.53
CA MET A 55 -13.08 -6.97 7.47
C MET A 55 -12.14 -5.76 7.35
N LEU A 56 -12.09 -5.14 6.17
CA LEU A 56 -11.29 -3.94 5.88
C LEU A 56 -12.13 -2.64 5.91
N SER A 57 -13.31 -2.65 6.54
CA SER A 57 -14.12 -1.44 6.71
C SER A 57 -13.80 -0.71 8.03
N HIS A 58 -14.05 0.60 8.04
CA HIS A 58 -13.92 1.43 9.24
C HIS A 58 -14.85 0.94 10.37
N SER A 59 -16.10 0.64 10.03
CA SER A 59 -17.08 0.13 10.99
C SER A 59 -16.67 -1.21 11.61
N PHE A 60 -16.01 -2.09 10.86
CA PHE A 60 -15.49 -3.36 11.39
C PHE A 60 -14.28 -3.13 12.30
N TYR A 61 -13.37 -2.25 11.92
CA TYR A 61 -12.26 -1.85 12.78
C TYR A 61 -12.73 -1.32 14.14
N GLU A 62 -13.78 -0.50 14.16
CA GLU A 62 -14.32 0.06 15.42
C GLU A 62 -15.08 -0.99 16.26
N SER A 63 -15.85 -1.88 15.63
CA SER A 63 -16.72 -2.83 16.32
C SER A 63 -16.05 -4.17 16.64
N HIS A 64 -15.07 -4.61 15.85
CA HIS A 64 -14.38 -5.89 15.95
C HIS A 64 -12.85 -5.74 15.88
N PRO A 65 -12.24 -4.90 16.75
CA PRO A 65 -10.81 -4.57 16.63
C PRO A 65 -9.88 -5.77 16.75
N SER A 66 -10.25 -6.78 17.53
CA SER A 66 -9.46 -8.02 17.70
C SER A 66 -9.35 -8.80 16.38
N GLU A 67 -10.48 -9.04 15.73
CA GLU A 67 -10.58 -9.76 14.45
C GLU A 67 -9.95 -8.94 13.32
N PHE A 68 -10.13 -7.61 13.34
CA PHE A 68 -9.50 -6.69 12.40
C PHE A 68 -7.97 -6.81 12.47
N PHE A 69 -7.37 -6.69 13.65
CA PHE A 69 -5.91 -6.74 13.79
C PHE A 69 -5.34 -8.13 13.54
N ASP A 70 -6.05 -9.20 13.84
CA ASP A 70 -5.65 -10.55 13.47
C ASP A 70 -5.62 -10.72 11.94
N PHE A 71 -6.64 -10.24 11.24
CA PHE A 71 -6.67 -10.23 9.77
C PHE A 71 -5.60 -9.31 9.18
N TYR A 72 -5.49 -8.08 9.68
CA TYR A 72 -4.54 -7.07 9.22
C TYR A 72 -3.11 -7.59 9.26
N ARG A 73 -2.67 -8.14 10.40
CA ARG A 73 -1.32 -8.71 10.55
C ARG A 73 -1.04 -9.87 9.63
N ARG A 74 -2.02 -10.74 9.43
CA ARG A 74 -1.83 -11.96 8.63
C ARG A 74 -1.93 -11.74 7.13
N LYS A 75 -2.69 -10.73 6.70
CA LYS A 75 -3.06 -10.57 5.30
C LYS A 75 -2.65 -9.25 4.67
N MET A 76 -2.55 -8.18 5.46
CA MET A 76 -2.24 -6.85 4.93
C MET A 76 -0.78 -6.47 5.12
N VAL A 77 -0.10 -7.00 6.13
CA VAL A 77 1.30 -6.68 6.43
C VAL A 77 2.21 -7.80 5.93
N ALA A 78 3.17 -7.45 5.07
CA ALA A 78 4.14 -8.37 4.48
C ALA A 78 5.57 -7.85 4.73
N LEU A 79 6.07 -7.99 5.98
CA LEU A 79 7.34 -7.41 6.42
C LEU A 79 8.57 -7.96 5.65
N ASP A 80 8.48 -9.21 5.16
CA ASP A 80 9.57 -9.88 4.46
C ASP A 80 9.57 -9.63 2.94
N ALA A 81 8.53 -8.98 2.42
CA ALA A 81 8.42 -8.69 0.99
C ALA A 81 9.52 -7.72 0.55
N LYS A 82 10.06 -7.97 -0.65
CA LYS A 82 11.13 -7.15 -1.22
C LYS A 82 10.72 -6.61 -2.58
N PRO A 83 11.20 -5.41 -2.96
CA PRO A 83 10.95 -4.88 -4.28
C PRO A 83 11.34 -5.85 -5.39
N ASN A 84 10.45 -6.08 -6.35
CA ASN A 84 10.71 -6.87 -7.53
C ASN A 84 11.33 -6.01 -8.66
N ARG A 85 11.44 -6.59 -9.87
CA ARG A 85 12.06 -5.92 -11.01
C ARG A 85 11.28 -4.66 -11.45
N ALA A 86 9.95 -4.69 -11.39
CA ALA A 86 9.12 -3.55 -11.77
C ALA A 86 9.37 -2.35 -10.83
N HIS A 87 9.35 -2.58 -9.51
CA HIS A 87 9.63 -1.52 -8.53
C HIS A 87 11.01 -0.90 -8.75
N ARG A 88 12.06 -1.74 -8.97
CA ARG A 88 13.42 -1.24 -9.21
C ARG A 88 13.52 -0.46 -10.53
N LYS A 89 12.84 -0.92 -11.57
CA LYS A 89 12.85 -0.22 -12.86
C LYS A 89 12.19 1.16 -12.78
N LEU A 90 11.10 1.28 -12.04
CA LEU A 90 10.44 2.57 -11.80
C LEU A 90 11.36 3.54 -11.03
N ALA A 91 12.07 3.04 -10.01
CA ALA A 91 13.05 3.86 -9.29
C ALA A 91 14.24 4.29 -10.18
N GLU A 92 14.71 3.43 -11.10
CA GLU A 92 15.72 3.77 -12.09
C GLU A 92 15.23 4.87 -13.07
N LEU A 93 14.00 4.76 -13.57
CA LEU A 93 13.40 5.76 -14.45
C LEU A 93 13.20 7.11 -13.75
N GLU A 94 12.81 7.11 -12.48
CA GLU A 94 12.75 8.32 -11.66
C GLU A 94 14.15 8.94 -11.47
N ALA A 95 15.16 8.13 -11.17
CA ALA A 95 16.53 8.58 -10.99
C ALA A 95 17.15 9.14 -12.28
N SER A 96 16.73 8.65 -13.45
CA SER A 96 17.14 9.17 -14.76
C SER A 96 16.38 10.45 -15.18
N GLY A 97 15.30 10.80 -14.47
CA GLY A 97 14.46 11.96 -14.76
C GLY A 97 13.33 11.72 -15.76
N SER A 98 13.15 10.50 -16.26
CA SER A 98 12.06 10.14 -17.18
C SER A 98 10.72 9.92 -16.48
N LEU A 99 10.75 9.39 -15.24
CA LEU A 99 9.55 9.19 -14.43
C LEU A 99 9.42 10.32 -13.41
N VAL A 100 8.29 11.02 -13.43
CA VAL A 100 7.97 12.13 -12.52
C VAL A 100 7.53 11.62 -11.16
N SER A 101 6.64 10.64 -11.13
CA SER A 101 6.13 10.05 -9.88
C SER A 101 5.52 8.68 -10.07
N VAL A 102 5.38 7.99 -8.95
CA VAL A 102 4.58 6.78 -8.81
C VAL A 102 3.30 7.12 -8.08
N VAL A 103 2.15 6.84 -8.67
CA VAL A 103 0.84 6.87 -8.03
C VAL A 103 0.42 5.43 -7.75
N THR A 104 0.23 5.08 -6.50
CA THR A 104 -0.03 3.69 -6.13
C THR A 104 -1.25 3.53 -5.23
N GLN A 105 -2.01 2.47 -5.46
CA GLN A 105 -3.06 1.99 -4.56
C GLN A 105 -2.49 1.05 -3.48
N ASN A 106 -1.22 0.63 -3.62
CA ASN A 106 -0.59 -0.29 -2.70
C ASN A 106 -0.18 0.41 -1.40
N ILE A 107 -0.24 -0.36 -0.33
CA ILE A 107 0.09 0.07 1.04
C ILE A 107 1.40 -0.56 1.54
N ASP A 108 2.10 -1.32 0.68
CA ASP A 108 3.23 -2.20 1.02
C ASP A 108 4.58 -1.48 1.16
N GLY A 109 4.70 -0.23 0.67
CA GLY A 109 5.93 0.56 0.73
C GLY A 109 7.05 0.07 -0.21
N LEU A 110 6.78 -0.87 -1.13
CA LEU A 110 7.83 -1.47 -1.97
C LEU A 110 8.41 -0.49 -3.00
N HIS A 111 7.67 0.51 -3.44
CA HIS A 111 8.21 1.56 -4.32
C HIS A 111 9.29 2.38 -3.60
N GLN A 112 9.02 2.82 -2.36
CA GLN A 112 9.99 3.53 -1.54
C GLN A 112 11.19 2.64 -1.18
N ALA A 113 10.95 1.37 -0.86
CA ALA A 113 12.00 0.39 -0.60
C ALA A 113 12.89 0.11 -1.82
N ALA A 114 12.35 0.27 -3.05
CA ALA A 114 13.11 0.18 -4.30
C ALA A 114 13.96 1.43 -4.57
N GLY A 115 13.66 2.55 -3.93
CA GLY A 115 14.38 3.81 -4.08
C GLY A 115 13.58 4.96 -4.70
N SER A 116 12.32 4.74 -5.11
CA SER A 116 11.43 5.82 -5.57
C SER A 116 11.23 6.87 -4.48
N LYS A 117 11.28 8.14 -4.87
CA LYS A 117 11.23 9.30 -3.97
C LYS A 117 9.87 9.99 -3.97
N ARG A 118 9.27 10.12 -5.16
CA ARG A 118 7.96 10.77 -5.32
C ARG A 118 6.88 9.71 -5.52
N VAL A 119 6.34 9.23 -4.40
CA VAL A 119 5.32 8.18 -4.37
C VAL A 119 4.04 8.72 -3.70
N TRP A 120 2.94 8.72 -4.45
CA TRP A 120 1.61 9.07 -3.97
C TRP A 120 0.88 7.79 -3.54
N GLU A 121 0.84 7.54 -2.25
CA GLU A 121 0.16 6.36 -1.65
C GLU A 121 -1.33 6.67 -1.43
N LEU A 122 -2.17 6.46 -2.45
CA LEU A 122 -3.59 6.82 -2.42
C LEU A 122 -4.38 6.16 -1.27
N HIS A 123 -3.95 4.97 -0.85
CA HIS A 123 -4.60 4.22 0.23
C HIS A 123 -3.77 4.19 1.52
N GLY A 124 -2.80 5.10 1.67
CA GLY A 124 -1.93 5.14 2.83
C GLY A 124 -0.87 4.06 2.86
N SER A 125 -0.42 3.67 4.07
CA SER A 125 0.69 2.72 4.22
C SER A 125 0.57 1.88 5.49
N VAL A 126 0.91 0.58 5.40
CA VAL A 126 1.03 -0.30 6.58
C VAL A 126 2.19 0.12 7.49
N HIS A 127 3.15 0.89 6.96
CA HIS A 127 4.33 1.34 7.72
C HIS A 127 4.06 2.55 8.62
N ARG A 128 2.88 3.12 8.56
CA ARG A 128 2.43 4.20 9.45
C ARG A 128 1.19 3.73 10.20
N ASN A 129 1.25 3.74 11.52
CA ASN A 129 0.14 3.36 12.38
C ASN A 129 0.04 4.41 13.49
N VAL A 130 -1.08 5.09 13.59
CA VAL A 130 -1.23 6.32 14.36
C VAL A 130 -2.10 6.09 15.59
N CYS A 131 -1.63 6.53 16.74
CA CYS A 131 -2.45 6.58 17.95
C CYS A 131 -3.53 7.66 17.82
N ARG A 132 -4.79 7.29 17.89
CA ARG A 132 -5.93 8.22 17.82
C ARG A 132 -6.06 9.14 19.05
N GLY A 133 -5.39 8.79 20.15
CA GLY A 133 -5.41 9.60 21.37
C GLY A 133 -4.37 10.71 21.40
N CYS A 134 -3.12 10.41 21.00
CA CYS A 134 -2.00 11.35 21.15
C CYS A 134 -1.20 11.62 19.85
N GLY A 135 -1.57 11.00 18.73
CA GLY A 135 -0.89 11.18 17.44
C GLY A 135 0.47 10.49 17.32
N ALA A 136 0.91 9.70 18.30
CA ALA A 136 2.15 8.94 18.20
C ALA A 136 2.09 7.95 17.02
N VAL A 137 3.21 7.84 16.28
CA VAL A 137 3.29 7.00 15.08
C VAL A 137 4.16 5.77 15.36
N TYR A 138 3.72 4.61 14.91
CA TYR A 138 4.36 3.32 15.06
C TYR A 138 4.51 2.64 13.70
N ASP A 139 5.60 1.89 13.51
CA ASP A 139 5.81 1.14 12.27
C ASP A 139 5.03 -0.18 12.23
N ALA A 140 5.07 -0.87 11.08
CA ALA A 140 4.38 -2.13 10.89
C ALA A 140 4.94 -3.25 11.78
N ALA A 141 6.26 -3.28 12.03
CA ALA A 141 6.88 -4.29 12.89
C ALA A 141 6.39 -4.16 14.33
N TRP A 142 6.24 -2.92 14.81
CA TRP A 142 5.70 -2.63 16.13
C TRP A 142 4.24 -3.11 16.27
N VAL A 143 3.39 -2.85 15.28
CA VAL A 143 1.98 -3.31 15.29
C VAL A 143 1.87 -4.84 15.18
N CYS A 144 2.80 -5.47 14.48
CA CYS A 144 2.86 -6.93 14.37
C CYS A 144 3.43 -7.61 15.61
N SER A 145 4.18 -6.89 16.45
CA SER A 145 4.68 -7.43 17.72
C SER A 145 3.53 -7.60 18.73
N ARG A 146 3.50 -8.77 19.37
CA ARG A 146 2.51 -9.05 20.41
C ARG A 146 2.83 -8.44 21.77
N GLU A 147 3.97 -7.77 21.88
CA GLU A 147 4.41 -7.11 23.12
C GLU A 147 3.59 -5.85 23.44
N HIS A 148 2.87 -5.30 22.46
CA HIS A 148 2.14 -4.05 22.55
C HIS A 148 0.62 -4.23 22.49
N GLU A 149 0.15 -5.46 22.68
CA GLU A 149 -1.27 -5.82 22.63
C GLU A 149 -1.92 -5.70 24.03
N ASP A 150 -3.22 -5.41 24.05
CA ASP A 150 -4.07 -5.69 25.19
C ASP A 150 -4.39 -7.21 25.27
N GLY A 151 -5.12 -7.63 26.32
CA GLY A 151 -5.50 -9.04 26.50
C GLY A 151 -6.40 -9.61 25.37
N ARG A 152 -6.80 -8.80 24.39
CA ARG A 152 -7.62 -9.18 23.24
C ARG A 152 -6.84 -9.23 21.93
N GLY A 153 -5.55 -8.94 21.94
CA GLY A 153 -4.72 -8.91 20.76
C GLY A 153 -4.78 -7.59 19.98
N VAL A 154 -5.28 -6.52 20.59
CA VAL A 154 -5.39 -5.18 19.98
C VAL A 154 -4.19 -4.33 20.39
N PRO A 155 -3.44 -3.71 19.47
CA PRO A 155 -2.31 -2.87 19.83
C PRO A 155 -2.77 -1.60 20.56
N VAL A 156 -2.06 -1.25 21.63
CA VAL A 156 -2.40 -0.12 22.51
C VAL A 156 -1.19 0.80 22.64
N CYS A 157 -1.42 2.09 22.49
CA CYS A 157 -0.37 3.10 22.61
C CYS A 157 0.28 3.09 24.01
N PRO A 158 1.60 2.86 24.14
CA PRO A 158 2.27 2.85 25.44
C PRO A 158 2.35 4.24 26.10
N ALA A 159 2.22 5.30 25.31
CA ALA A 159 2.30 6.67 25.82
C ALA A 159 1.00 7.15 26.47
N CYS A 160 -0.18 6.74 25.96
CA CYS A 160 -1.46 7.28 26.45
C CYS A 160 -2.57 6.23 26.62
N GLY A 161 -2.32 4.95 26.28
CA GLY A 161 -3.35 3.91 26.33
C GLY A 161 -4.39 3.99 25.20
N GLY A 162 -4.25 4.91 24.27
CA GLY A 162 -5.20 5.11 23.17
C GLY A 162 -5.12 4.03 22.09
N PRO A 163 -6.22 3.87 21.29
CA PRO A 163 -6.26 2.90 20.21
C PRO A 163 -5.34 3.31 19.05
N ILE A 164 -4.73 2.30 18.41
CA ILE A 164 -3.89 2.47 17.23
C ILE A 164 -4.74 2.23 15.97
N LYS A 165 -4.71 3.15 15.02
CA LYS A 165 -5.31 2.99 13.68
C LYS A 165 -4.19 2.90 12.64
N PRO A 166 -4.14 1.83 11.82
CA PRO A 166 -3.28 1.84 10.64
C PRO A 166 -3.60 3.04 9.74
N ASP A 167 -2.57 3.71 9.24
CA ASP A 167 -2.71 4.78 8.25
C ASP A 167 -2.97 4.17 6.85
N VAL A 168 -3.98 3.33 6.79
CA VAL A 168 -4.51 2.68 5.60
C VAL A 168 -5.95 3.14 5.45
N VAL A 169 -6.31 3.58 4.24
CA VAL A 169 -7.69 3.97 3.91
C VAL A 169 -8.54 2.70 3.87
N LEU A 170 -9.41 2.57 4.84
CA LEU A 170 -10.37 1.47 4.93
C LEU A 170 -11.61 1.77 4.06
N TYR A 171 -12.37 0.75 3.71
CA TYR A 171 -13.70 0.98 3.16
C TYR A 171 -14.49 1.90 4.10
N GLU A 172 -15.35 2.77 3.55
CA GLU A 172 -16.10 3.83 4.25
C GLU A 172 -15.26 5.08 4.59
N GLU A 173 -13.93 5.07 4.39
CA GLU A 173 -13.08 6.24 4.60
C GLU A 173 -12.81 7.00 3.28
N ALA A 174 -12.60 8.31 3.41
CA ALA A 174 -12.18 9.14 2.28
C ALA A 174 -10.67 9.03 2.06
N LEU A 175 -10.24 9.25 0.81
CA LEU A 175 -8.82 9.41 0.48
C LEU A 175 -8.28 10.72 1.09
N ASP A 176 -6.99 10.76 1.38
CA ASP A 176 -6.29 11.98 1.75
C ASP A 176 -6.30 12.96 0.56
N GLN A 177 -6.81 14.17 0.80
CA GLN A 177 -7.01 15.17 -0.24
C GLN A 177 -5.67 15.71 -0.78
N ASP A 178 -4.68 15.90 0.07
CA ASP A 178 -3.37 16.42 -0.34
C ASP A 178 -2.64 15.39 -1.23
N VAL A 179 -2.73 14.10 -0.87
CA VAL A 179 -2.19 12.99 -1.68
C VAL A 179 -2.91 12.90 -3.02
N LEU A 180 -4.24 13.00 -3.02
CA LEU A 180 -5.06 12.94 -4.23
C LEU A 180 -4.76 14.11 -5.18
N GLU A 181 -4.73 15.34 -4.66
CA GLU A 181 -4.43 16.54 -5.44
C GLU A 181 -3.01 16.50 -6.02
N GLY A 182 -2.03 16.03 -5.25
CA GLY A 182 -0.66 15.82 -5.72
C GLY A 182 -0.58 14.81 -6.86
N ALA A 183 -1.23 13.66 -6.70
CA ALA A 183 -1.30 12.62 -7.72
C ALA A 183 -1.97 13.13 -9.02
N VAL A 184 -3.13 13.78 -8.90
CA VAL A 184 -3.85 14.37 -10.05
C VAL A 184 -3.02 15.43 -10.74
N THR A 185 -2.30 16.26 -10.00
CA THR A 185 -1.42 17.29 -10.54
C THR A 185 -0.29 16.68 -11.38
N ASP A 186 0.34 15.61 -10.90
CA ASP A 186 1.39 14.94 -11.65
C ASP A 186 0.84 14.23 -12.89
N ILE A 187 -0.29 13.53 -12.77
CA ILE A 187 -0.96 12.87 -13.92
C ILE A 187 -1.35 13.90 -14.99
N ALA A 188 -1.86 15.06 -14.60
CA ALA A 188 -2.26 16.10 -15.54
C ALA A 188 -1.09 16.72 -16.33
N ARG A 189 0.15 16.54 -15.84
CA ARG A 189 1.38 17.02 -16.49
C ARG A 189 2.12 15.94 -17.28
N ALA A 190 1.67 14.69 -17.19
CA ALA A 190 2.24 13.60 -17.97
C ALA A 190 1.98 13.78 -19.47
N ASP A 191 2.92 13.35 -20.32
CA ASP A 191 2.88 13.43 -21.77
C ASP A 191 2.63 12.07 -22.46
#